data_3e6078c51ddb13ee0a688713decd4bdc
#
_entry.id   3e6078c51ddb13ee0a688713decd4bdc
#
_cell.length_a   1.000
_cell.length_b   1.000
_cell.length_c   1.000
_cell.angle_alpha   90.00
_cell.angle_beta   90.00
_cell.angle_gamma   90.00
#
_symmetry.space_group_name_H-M   'P 1'
#
loop_
_entity.id
_entity.type
_entity.pdbx_description
1 polymer ?
#
loop_
_entity_poly.entity_id
_entity_poly.type
_entity_poly.pdbx_seq_one_letter_code
_entity_poly.pdbx_strand_id
1 'polypeptide(L)'
;MMSKDGEIREGSEQGNGYADFDCALRSRRLTPAIEFRNVDLAFDEQVILSDVSFKVGRGETRFVLGGSGTGKSTVIKLVLGLIKPDAGRVFVEGEDITDFDDIEMMRVRKKIGMVFQEGALFDSLSVYDNVAYRLHEAGVDEEEVEHEVRRMLQFVDLEDAIDKMPIELSGGMRRRVGIARALVGNPNIVLFDEPTAGLDPPTARTICELAIKLRDIEDVSSIFVTHEMNNLDYISSEYAIIDREGNVQYELAGKTYCLINTKIMMLLKGDIWFTGREEELRASEETYIRKFIRGK
;
A
#
# COMPACT_ATOMS: atom_id res chain seq x y z
N MET A 1 33.01 66.10 -27.87
CA MET A 1 33.05 64.98 -28.82
C MET A 1 32.44 63.77 -28.13
N MET A 2 31.26 63.47 -28.56
CA MET A 2 30.46 62.25 -28.42
C MET A 2 30.42 61.50 -27.08
N SER A 3 29.40 61.85 -26.33
CA SER A 3 28.74 61.04 -25.34
C SER A 3 27.86 59.98 -26.04
N LYS A 4 27.76 58.81 -25.48
CA LYS A 4 26.62 57.90 -25.70
C LYS A 4 26.23 57.26 -24.40
N ASP A 5 25.14 57.75 -23.86
CA ASP A 5 24.37 57.16 -22.77
C ASP A 5 23.68 55.91 -23.31
N GLY A 6 23.82 54.79 -22.62
CA GLY A 6 23.10 53.54 -22.88
C GLY A 6 22.29 53.17 -21.65
N GLU A 7 21.00 53.51 -21.69
CA GLU A 7 19.99 53.07 -20.72
C GLU A 7 19.89 51.53 -20.69
N ILE A 8 20.11 50.95 -19.55
CA ILE A 8 19.79 49.55 -19.27
C ILE A 8 18.33 49.52 -18.79
N ARG A 9 17.46 48.92 -19.61
CA ARG A 9 16.08 48.63 -19.22
C ARG A 9 16.08 47.50 -18.20
N GLU A 10 15.50 47.78 -17.07
CA GLU A 10 15.11 46.77 -16.06
C GLU A 10 14.13 45.76 -16.69
N GLY A 11 14.55 44.50 -16.77
CA GLY A 11 13.71 43.39 -17.11
C GLY A 11 12.89 42.95 -15.90
N SER A 12 11.59 42.99 -16.03
CA SER A 12 10.61 42.53 -15.07
C SER A 12 10.89 41.12 -14.58
N GLU A 13 11.01 40.96 -13.29
CA GLU A 13 10.97 39.69 -12.58
C GLU A 13 9.63 38.99 -12.83
N GLN A 14 9.63 38.03 -13.73
CA GLN A 14 8.59 37.00 -13.77
C GLN A 14 8.92 35.96 -12.70
N GLY A 15 8.17 36.00 -11.62
CA GLY A 15 8.33 35.15 -10.46
C GLY A 15 8.29 33.65 -10.82
N ASN A 16 9.17 32.97 -10.16
CA ASN A 16 9.54 31.57 -10.20
C ASN A 16 8.40 30.61 -9.76
N GLY A 17 7.33 30.49 -10.54
CA GLY A 17 6.27 29.50 -10.27
C GLY A 17 6.74 28.05 -10.34
N TYR A 18 7.88 27.78 -11.01
CA TYR A 18 8.48 26.44 -11.09
C TYR A 18 9.24 26.02 -9.82
N ALA A 19 9.84 26.96 -9.09
CA ALA A 19 10.59 26.66 -7.87
C ALA A 19 9.66 26.28 -6.71
N ASP A 20 8.49 26.92 -6.60
CA ASP A 20 7.49 26.62 -5.56
C ASP A 20 6.79 25.26 -5.83
N PHE A 21 6.56 24.92 -7.10
CA PHE A 21 5.98 23.63 -7.49
C PHE A 21 6.94 22.47 -7.22
N ASP A 22 8.23 22.63 -7.52
CA ASP A 22 9.26 21.60 -7.26
C ASP A 22 9.52 21.44 -5.75
N CYS A 23 9.44 22.51 -4.96
CA CYS A 23 9.54 22.46 -3.51
C CYS A 23 8.35 21.73 -2.86
N ALA A 24 7.13 21.97 -3.35
CA ALA A 24 5.92 21.27 -2.89
C ALA A 24 5.93 19.78 -3.26
N LEU A 25 6.41 19.43 -4.45
CA LEU A 25 6.60 18.04 -4.87
C LEU A 25 7.68 17.33 -4.05
N ARG A 26 8.80 18.01 -3.75
CA ARG A 26 9.85 17.47 -2.90
C ARG A 26 9.38 17.29 -1.46
N SER A 27 8.62 18.22 -0.90
CA SER A 27 8.08 18.11 0.46
C SER A 27 7.06 16.97 0.56
N ARG A 28 6.22 16.75 -0.45
CA ARG A 28 5.31 15.59 -0.52
C ARG A 28 6.06 14.26 -0.56
N ARG A 29 7.22 14.18 -1.25
CA ARG A 29 8.08 12.98 -1.26
C ARG A 29 8.82 12.75 0.06
N LEU A 30 9.00 13.79 0.87
CA LEU A 30 9.69 13.70 2.17
C LEU A 30 8.77 13.23 3.31
N THR A 31 7.44 13.44 3.20
CA THR A 31 6.50 12.98 4.21
C THR A 31 6.17 11.51 3.98
N PRO A 32 6.45 10.62 4.95
CA PRO A 32 6.07 9.21 4.83
C PRO A 32 4.55 9.05 4.68
N ALA A 33 4.14 8.00 3.95
CA ALA A 33 2.74 7.60 3.87
C ALA A 33 2.24 7.09 5.23
N ILE A 34 3.10 6.31 5.92
CA ILE A 34 2.83 5.78 7.26
C ILE A 34 4.10 5.92 8.09
N GLU A 35 3.96 6.31 9.37
CA GLU A 35 5.08 6.35 10.33
C GLU A 35 4.63 5.89 11.72
N PHE A 36 5.41 4.99 12.31
CA PHE A 36 5.32 4.56 13.70
C PHE A 36 6.51 5.12 14.46
N ARG A 37 6.27 5.67 15.65
CA ARG A 37 7.31 6.20 16.55
C ARG A 37 7.15 5.61 17.94
N ASN A 38 8.09 4.75 18.33
CA ASN A 38 8.19 4.12 19.65
C ASN A 38 6.86 3.53 20.13
N VAL A 39 6.20 2.76 19.24
CA VAL A 39 4.86 2.22 19.49
C VAL A 39 4.95 0.97 20.35
N ASP A 40 4.28 1.01 21.50
CA ASP A 40 4.04 -0.12 22.39
C ASP A 40 2.58 -0.52 22.37
N LEU A 41 2.31 -1.81 22.43
CA LEU A 41 0.97 -2.36 22.57
C LEU A 41 1.00 -3.70 23.26
N ALA A 42 0.14 -3.88 24.28
CA ALA A 42 -0.11 -5.15 24.93
C ALA A 42 -1.62 -5.44 24.98
N PHE A 43 -1.98 -6.70 25.00
CA PHE A 43 -3.32 -7.16 25.39
C PHE A 43 -3.19 -7.94 26.68
N ASP A 44 -3.79 -7.44 27.74
CA ASP A 44 -3.62 -7.91 29.11
C ASP A 44 -2.12 -7.96 29.49
N GLU A 45 -1.58 -9.16 29.75
CA GLU A 45 -0.16 -9.36 30.07
C GLU A 45 0.72 -9.70 28.84
N GLN A 46 0.11 -9.85 27.67
CA GLN A 46 0.82 -10.24 26.45
C GLN A 46 1.29 -9.02 25.67
N VAL A 47 2.60 -8.77 25.63
CA VAL A 47 3.21 -7.75 24.74
C VAL A 47 3.06 -8.20 23.30
N ILE A 48 2.48 -7.32 22.47
CA ILE A 48 2.25 -7.53 21.02
C ILE A 48 3.25 -6.72 20.21
N LEU A 49 3.50 -5.47 20.59
CA LEU A 49 4.51 -4.58 20.00
C LEU A 49 5.29 -3.92 21.11
N SER A 50 6.61 -3.80 20.96
CA SER A 50 7.52 -3.18 21.92
C SER A 50 8.47 -2.24 21.20
N ASP A 51 8.39 -0.94 21.48
CA ASP A 51 9.22 0.13 20.91
C ASP A 51 9.32 0.10 19.37
N VAL A 52 8.20 -0.22 18.69
CA VAL A 52 8.19 -0.38 17.24
C VAL A 52 8.24 0.98 16.54
N SER A 53 9.31 1.20 15.75
CA SER A 53 9.51 2.43 14.97
C SER A 53 9.88 2.11 13.53
N PHE A 54 9.08 2.58 12.56
CA PHE A 54 9.36 2.44 11.13
C PHE A 54 8.62 3.50 10.31
N LYS A 55 9.00 3.61 9.02
CA LYS A 55 8.34 4.50 8.05
C LYS A 55 8.10 3.77 6.75
N VAL A 56 6.96 4.03 6.13
CA VAL A 56 6.66 3.63 4.76
C VAL A 56 6.72 4.89 3.90
N GLY A 57 7.60 4.90 2.92
CA GLY A 57 7.71 6.02 1.96
C GLY A 57 6.50 6.08 1.03
N ARG A 58 6.34 7.19 0.30
CA ARG A 58 5.33 7.26 -0.77
C ARG A 58 5.74 6.35 -1.92
N GLY A 59 4.76 5.65 -2.52
CA GLY A 59 4.99 4.65 -3.55
C GLY A 59 5.85 3.46 -3.09
N GLU A 60 6.04 3.27 -1.78
CA GLU A 60 6.79 2.15 -1.21
C GLU A 60 5.86 1.00 -0.87
N THR A 61 6.23 -0.22 -1.24
CA THR A 61 5.65 -1.44 -0.67
C THR A 61 6.50 -1.90 0.52
N ARG A 62 5.91 -1.89 1.72
CA ARG A 62 6.52 -2.40 2.94
C ARG A 62 6.00 -3.79 3.26
N PHE A 63 6.85 -4.80 3.10
CA PHE A 63 6.56 -6.13 3.61
C PHE A 63 6.68 -6.18 5.13
N VAL A 64 5.67 -6.76 5.77
CA VAL A 64 5.68 -7.11 7.19
C VAL A 64 5.64 -8.63 7.30
N LEU A 65 6.80 -9.21 7.57
CA LEU A 65 7.01 -10.65 7.69
C LEU A 65 7.00 -11.09 9.17
N GLY A 66 6.69 -12.34 9.41
CA GLY A 66 6.77 -12.95 10.74
C GLY A 66 5.82 -14.13 10.87
N GLY A 67 6.03 -14.94 11.90
CA GLY A 67 5.16 -16.08 12.21
C GLY A 67 3.74 -15.67 12.61
N SER A 68 2.84 -16.63 12.81
CA SER A 68 1.51 -16.35 13.34
C SER A 68 1.60 -15.73 14.74
N GLY A 69 0.78 -14.73 15.02
CA GLY A 69 0.71 -14.06 16.34
C GLY A 69 1.85 -13.09 16.65
N THR A 70 2.71 -12.72 15.68
CA THR A 70 3.82 -11.77 15.90
C THR A 70 3.42 -10.28 15.83
N GLY A 71 2.14 -9.94 15.72
CA GLY A 71 1.67 -8.56 15.67
C GLY A 71 1.47 -7.95 14.27
N LYS A 72 1.64 -8.73 13.17
CA LYS A 72 1.51 -8.22 11.79
C LYS A 72 0.16 -7.54 11.51
N SER A 73 -0.96 -8.24 11.73
CA SER A 73 -2.30 -7.67 11.53
C SER A 73 -2.62 -6.56 12.56
N THR A 74 -1.90 -6.54 13.70
CA THR A 74 -1.99 -5.47 14.69
C THR A 74 -1.44 -4.15 14.13
N VAL A 75 -0.35 -4.19 13.37
CA VAL A 75 0.18 -3.02 12.65
C VAL A 75 -0.90 -2.42 11.73
N ILE A 76 -1.60 -3.27 10.96
CA ILE A 76 -2.71 -2.83 10.08
C ILE A 76 -3.84 -2.19 10.91
N LYS A 77 -4.23 -2.81 12.04
CA LYS A 77 -5.29 -2.28 12.90
C LYS A 77 -4.94 -0.92 13.50
N LEU A 78 -3.68 -0.69 13.87
CA LEU A 78 -3.18 0.60 14.35
C LEU A 78 -3.25 1.68 13.26
N VAL A 79 -2.84 1.38 12.02
CA VAL A 79 -2.95 2.31 10.87
C VAL A 79 -4.41 2.68 10.59
N LEU A 80 -5.34 1.72 10.72
CA LEU A 80 -6.77 1.95 10.54
C LEU A 80 -7.44 2.62 11.75
N GLY A 81 -6.72 2.84 12.85
CA GLY A 81 -7.28 3.37 14.10
C GLY A 81 -8.36 2.48 14.70
N LEU A 82 -8.33 1.17 14.44
CA LEU A 82 -9.26 0.19 15.04
C LEU A 82 -8.85 -0.16 16.47
N ILE A 83 -7.60 0.06 16.80
CA ILE A 83 -7.01 -0.05 18.14
C ILE A 83 -6.05 1.12 18.33
N LYS A 84 -5.85 1.54 19.57
CA LYS A 84 -4.88 2.58 19.94
C LYS A 84 -3.65 1.95 20.58
N PRO A 85 -2.46 2.51 20.38
CA PRO A 85 -1.26 2.05 21.08
C PRO A 85 -1.31 2.44 22.56
N ASP A 86 -0.61 1.69 23.41
CA ASP A 86 -0.44 2.03 24.83
C ASP A 86 0.57 3.16 25.01
N ALA A 87 1.60 3.22 24.14
CA ALA A 87 2.57 4.30 24.09
C ALA A 87 3.05 4.53 22.65
N GLY A 88 3.73 5.66 22.41
CA GLY A 88 4.22 6.03 21.09
C GLY A 88 3.18 6.71 20.23
N ARG A 89 3.45 6.85 18.93
CA ARG A 89 2.58 7.57 17.99
C ARG A 89 2.52 6.91 16.62
N VAL A 90 1.35 7.01 15.99
CA VAL A 90 1.09 6.53 14.62
C VAL A 90 0.71 7.73 13.75
N PHE A 91 1.37 7.85 12.59
CA PHE A 91 1.10 8.92 11.63
C PHE A 91 0.67 8.32 10.29
N VAL A 92 -0.32 8.94 9.67
CA VAL A 92 -0.75 8.66 8.29
C VAL A 92 -0.66 9.95 7.49
N GLU A 93 0.11 9.93 6.40
CA GLU A 93 0.41 11.09 5.56
C GLU A 93 0.92 12.33 6.35
N GLY A 94 1.66 12.07 7.44
CA GLY A 94 2.23 13.11 8.31
C GLY A 94 1.27 13.61 9.39
N GLU A 95 0.03 13.16 9.40
CA GLU A 95 -0.96 13.49 10.43
C GLU A 95 -0.89 12.48 11.58
N ASP A 96 -0.77 12.96 12.83
CA ASP A 96 -0.79 12.12 14.02
C ASP A 96 -2.22 11.63 14.29
N ILE A 97 -2.47 10.33 14.09
CA ILE A 97 -3.79 9.71 14.24
C ILE A 97 -3.98 8.99 15.58
N THR A 98 -2.97 9.04 16.46
CA THR A 98 -2.90 8.21 17.68
C THR A 98 -4.13 8.35 18.57
N ASP A 99 -4.57 9.58 18.76
CA ASP A 99 -5.67 9.89 19.68
C ASP A 99 -7.01 10.15 18.97
N PHE A 100 -7.04 10.06 17.63
CA PHE A 100 -8.25 10.33 16.83
C PHE A 100 -9.44 9.50 17.30
N ASP A 101 -10.62 10.14 17.29
CA ASP A 101 -11.89 9.45 17.45
C ASP A 101 -12.35 8.81 16.12
N ASP A 102 -13.48 8.08 16.15
CA ASP A 102 -13.99 7.41 14.95
C ASP A 102 -14.40 8.38 13.83
N ILE A 103 -14.87 9.60 14.17
CA ILE A 103 -15.27 10.60 13.19
C ILE A 103 -14.04 11.15 12.47
N GLU A 104 -12.98 11.46 13.20
CA GLU A 104 -11.70 11.90 12.66
C GLU A 104 -11.08 10.79 11.79
N MET A 105 -11.13 9.54 12.26
CA MET A 105 -10.63 8.38 11.52
C MET A 105 -11.42 8.09 10.24
N MET A 106 -12.70 8.44 10.12
CA MET A 106 -13.44 8.30 8.85
C MET A 106 -12.77 9.06 7.70
N ARG A 107 -12.24 10.26 7.97
CA ARG A 107 -11.51 11.05 6.97
C ARG A 107 -10.18 10.38 6.56
N VAL A 108 -9.47 9.80 7.51
CA VAL A 108 -8.21 9.08 7.27
C VAL A 108 -8.48 7.78 6.50
N ARG A 109 -9.48 7.00 6.92
CA ARG A 109 -9.87 5.73 6.27
C ARG A 109 -10.32 5.92 4.82
N LYS A 110 -10.80 7.12 4.43
CA LYS A 110 -11.10 7.45 3.03
C LYS A 110 -9.86 7.44 2.13
N LYS A 111 -8.65 7.58 2.66
CA LYS A 111 -7.39 7.57 1.92
C LYS A 111 -6.74 6.19 1.91
N ILE A 112 -7.33 5.21 2.59
CA ILE A 112 -6.78 3.87 2.80
C ILE A 112 -7.72 2.83 2.18
N GLY A 113 -7.17 1.97 1.32
CA GLY A 113 -7.81 0.74 0.87
C GLY A 113 -7.38 -0.44 1.75
N MET A 114 -8.32 -1.35 2.05
CA MET A 114 -8.01 -2.56 2.83
C MET A 114 -8.37 -3.81 2.03
N VAL A 115 -7.39 -4.68 1.84
CA VAL A 115 -7.52 -5.99 1.21
C VAL A 115 -7.37 -7.07 2.28
N PHE A 116 -8.45 -7.79 2.53
CA PHE A 116 -8.51 -8.85 3.53
C PHE A 116 -8.15 -10.21 2.95
N GLN A 117 -7.72 -11.13 3.81
CA GLN A 117 -7.30 -12.48 3.46
C GLN A 117 -8.30 -13.26 2.59
N GLU A 118 -9.62 -13.14 2.83
CA GLU A 118 -10.66 -13.83 2.07
C GLU A 118 -11.48 -12.88 1.16
N GLY A 119 -10.97 -11.64 0.92
CA GLY A 119 -11.69 -10.61 0.19
C GLY A 119 -12.75 -9.89 1.01
N ALA A 120 -13.31 -10.53 2.03
CA ALA A 120 -14.35 -10.00 2.95
C ALA A 120 -15.50 -9.28 2.23
N LEU A 121 -16.01 -9.88 1.15
CA LEU A 121 -17.13 -9.32 0.40
C LEU A 121 -18.43 -9.43 1.22
N PHE A 122 -19.34 -8.52 0.97
CA PHE A 122 -20.73 -8.61 1.46
C PHE A 122 -21.45 -9.67 0.63
N ASP A 123 -21.78 -10.81 1.24
CA ASP A 123 -22.39 -11.96 0.55
C ASP A 123 -23.78 -11.66 -0.06
N SER A 124 -24.47 -10.65 0.48
CA SER A 124 -25.79 -10.21 0.02
C SER A 124 -25.75 -9.17 -1.11
N LEU A 125 -24.57 -8.71 -1.51
CA LEU A 125 -24.37 -7.71 -2.53
C LEU A 125 -23.70 -8.32 -3.77
N SER A 126 -24.07 -7.84 -4.96
CA SER A 126 -23.41 -8.20 -6.21
C SER A 126 -21.94 -7.76 -6.21
N VAL A 127 -21.16 -8.18 -7.20
CA VAL A 127 -19.81 -7.66 -7.42
C VAL A 127 -19.85 -6.15 -7.63
N TYR A 128 -20.80 -5.66 -8.46
CA TYR A 128 -21.01 -4.23 -8.65
C TYR A 128 -21.21 -3.50 -7.32
N ASP A 129 -22.18 -3.92 -6.53
CA ASP A 129 -22.54 -3.27 -5.26
C ASP A 129 -21.41 -3.36 -4.22
N ASN A 130 -20.65 -4.46 -4.20
CA ASN A 130 -19.47 -4.58 -3.34
C ASN A 130 -18.42 -3.54 -3.67
N VAL A 131 -18.15 -3.29 -4.96
CA VAL A 131 -17.16 -2.28 -5.39
C VAL A 131 -17.73 -0.88 -5.23
N ALA A 132 -18.99 -0.66 -5.60
CA ALA A 132 -19.68 0.64 -5.51
C ALA A 132 -19.89 1.13 -4.09
N TYR A 133 -19.95 0.21 -3.10
CA TYR A 133 -20.39 0.48 -1.72
C TYR A 133 -19.85 1.79 -1.15
N ARG A 134 -18.55 2.00 -1.26
CA ARG A 134 -17.87 3.19 -0.72
C ARG A 134 -18.25 4.48 -1.44
N LEU A 135 -18.52 4.43 -2.74
CA LEU A 135 -18.94 5.59 -3.54
C LEU A 135 -20.38 5.99 -3.21
N HIS A 136 -21.27 4.99 -3.06
CA HIS A 136 -22.65 5.22 -2.60
C HIS A 136 -22.68 5.85 -1.20
N GLU A 137 -21.87 5.36 -0.26
CA GLU A 137 -21.73 5.96 1.09
C GLU A 137 -21.19 7.40 1.04
N ALA A 138 -20.40 7.72 0.01
CA ALA A 138 -19.88 9.07 -0.19
C ALA A 138 -20.86 9.99 -0.93
N GLY A 139 -22.01 9.46 -1.41
CA GLY A 139 -23.02 10.19 -2.15
C GLY A 139 -22.58 10.60 -3.56
N VAL A 140 -21.71 9.82 -4.19
CA VAL A 140 -21.25 10.01 -5.57
C VAL A 140 -22.41 9.74 -6.53
N ASP A 141 -22.50 10.49 -7.62
CA ASP A 141 -23.53 10.32 -8.66
C ASP A 141 -23.41 8.95 -9.32
N GLU A 142 -24.56 8.32 -9.65
CA GLU A 142 -24.60 6.95 -10.15
C GLU A 142 -23.84 6.75 -11.48
N GLU A 143 -23.83 7.74 -12.36
CA GLU A 143 -23.06 7.66 -13.61
C GLU A 143 -21.54 7.59 -13.34
N GLU A 144 -21.05 8.35 -12.37
CA GLU A 144 -19.65 8.31 -11.92
C GLU A 144 -19.35 7.00 -11.18
N VAL A 145 -20.29 6.51 -10.37
CA VAL A 145 -20.16 5.20 -9.69
C VAL A 145 -19.99 4.08 -10.70
N GLU A 146 -20.88 4.00 -11.72
CA GLU A 146 -20.79 2.96 -12.76
C GLU A 146 -19.45 3.01 -13.50
N HIS A 147 -19.00 4.21 -13.88
CA HIS A 147 -17.72 4.39 -14.54
C HIS A 147 -16.55 3.89 -13.71
N GLU A 148 -16.49 4.28 -12.43
CA GLU A 148 -15.41 3.90 -11.52
C GLU A 148 -15.43 2.40 -11.19
N VAL A 149 -16.60 1.81 -10.99
CA VAL A 149 -16.74 0.36 -10.76
C VAL A 149 -16.21 -0.43 -11.94
N ARG A 150 -16.62 -0.07 -13.19
CA ARG A 150 -16.12 -0.74 -14.39
C ARG A 150 -14.61 -0.59 -14.53
N ARG A 151 -14.07 0.60 -14.30
CA ARG A 151 -12.62 0.87 -14.30
C ARG A 151 -11.88 -0.02 -13.31
N MET A 152 -12.39 -0.17 -12.09
CA MET A 152 -11.77 -1.02 -11.07
C MET A 152 -11.88 -2.51 -11.40
N LEU A 153 -13.00 -2.96 -11.96
CA LEU A 153 -13.15 -4.34 -12.40
C LEU A 153 -12.25 -4.67 -13.59
N GLN A 154 -12.05 -3.73 -14.50
CA GLN A 154 -11.07 -3.85 -15.60
C GLN A 154 -9.64 -3.94 -15.04
N PHE A 155 -9.31 -3.13 -14.04
CA PHE A 155 -8.00 -3.16 -13.40
C PHE A 155 -7.63 -4.55 -12.85
N VAL A 156 -8.64 -5.33 -12.41
CA VAL A 156 -8.47 -6.67 -11.82
C VAL A 156 -8.90 -7.81 -12.75
N ASP A 157 -9.16 -7.54 -14.02
CA ASP A 157 -9.60 -8.48 -15.07
C ASP A 157 -10.86 -9.26 -14.66
N LEU A 158 -11.92 -8.56 -14.25
CA LEU A 158 -13.19 -9.14 -13.78
C LEU A 158 -14.42 -8.38 -14.31
N GLU A 159 -14.36 -7.70 -15.46
CA GLU A 159 -15.51 -6.98 -16.04
C GLU A 159 -16.71 -7.91 -16.28
N ASP A 160 -16.45 -9.13 -16.76
CA ASP A 160 -17.49 -10.13 -17.05
C ASP A 160 -18.18 -10.69 -15.80
N ALA A 161 -17.69 -10.32 -14.61
CA ALA A 161 -18.24 -10.80 -13.34
C ALA A 161 -19.08 -9.74 -12.61
N ILE A 162 -19.33 -8.58 -13.22
CA ILE A 162 -19.96 -7.41 -12.58
C ILE A 162 -21.32 -7.73 -11.92
N ASP A 163 -22.14 -8.55 -12.54
CA ASP A 163 -23.49 -8.91 -12.06
C ASP A 163 -23.51 -10.15 -11.15
N LYS A 164 -22.37 -10.82 -10.95
CA LYS A 164 -22.29 -12.05 -10.14
C LYS A 164 -22.39 -11.75 -8.66
N MET A 165 -22.90 -12.75 -7.94
CA MET A 165 -22.87 -12.79 -6.47
C MET A 165 -21.56 -13.40 -5.97
N PRO A 166 -21.05 -13.06 -4.77
CA PRO A 166 -19.82 -13.62 -4.20
C PRO A 166 -19.78 -15.15 -4.18
N ILE A 167 -20.91 -15.82 -4.00
CA ILE A 167 -21.01 -17.28 -3.99
C ILE A 167 -20.68 -17.92 -5.36
N GLU A 168 -20.84 -17.16 -6.45
CA GLU A 168 -20.55 -17.61 -7.82
C GLU A 168 -19.07 -17.44 -8.21
N LEU A 169 -18.28 -16.85 -7.32
CA LEU A 169 -16.87 -16.53 -7.56
C LEU A 169 -15.93 -17.58 -6.98
N SER A 170 -14.84 -17.86 -7.68
CA SER A 170 -13.70 -18.59 -7.10
C SER A 170 -13.04 -17.79 -5.97
N GLY A 171 -12.22 -18.43 -5.14
CA GLY A 171 -11.49 -17.75 -4.07
C GLY A 171 -10.59 -16.63 -4.60
N GLY A 172 -9.90 -16.85 -5.72
CA GLY A 172 -9.09 -15.83 -6.39
C GLY A 172 -9.93 -14.68 -6.95
N MET A 173 -11.09 -14.96 -7.54
CA MET A 173 -12.00 -13.90 -8.01
C MET A 173 -12.50 -13.06 -6.85
N ARG A 174 -12.95 -13.67 -5.73
CA ARG A 174 -13.38 -12.92 -4.53
C ARG A 174 -12.30 -11.97 -4.03
N ARG A 175 -11.03 -12.42 -4.00
CA ARG A 175 -9.92 -11.54 -3.59
C ARG A 175 -9.68 -10.40 -4.56
N ARG A 176 -9.74 -10.65 -5.87
CA ARG A 176 -9.61 -9.58 -6.89
C ARG A 176 -10.76 -8.57 -6.79
N VAL A 177 -11.99 -8.99 -6.56
CA VAL A 177 -13.10 -8.06 -6.25
C VAL A 177 -12.83 -7.28 -4.97
N GLY A 178 -12.29 -7.93 -3.92
CA GLY A 178 -11.86 -7.26 -2.69
C GLY A 178 -10.79 -6.19 -2.94
N ILE A 179 -9.86 -6.43 -3.88
CA ILE A 179 -8.87 -5.42 -4.33
C ILE A 179 -9.57 -4.29 -5.06
N ALA A 180 -10.45 -4.58 -6.05
CA ALA A 180 -11.21 -3.55 -6.76
C ALA A 180 -11.99 -2.64 -5.79
N ARG A 181 -12.68 -3.23 -4.80
CA ARG A 181 -13.37 -2.48 -3.73
C ARG A 181 -12.43 -1.63 -2.88
N ALA A 182 -11.23 -2.14 -2.60
CA ALA A 182 -10.24 -1.40 -1.82
C ALA A 182 -9.68 -0.19 -2.59
N LEU A 183 -9.64 -0.26 -3.92
CA LEU A 183 -9.06 0.75 -4.80
C LEU A 183 -10.04 1.83 -5.24
N VAL A 184 -11.34 1.53 -5.22
CA VAL A 184 -12.38 2.51 -5.61
C VAL A 184 -12.24 3.77 -4.75
N GLY A 185 -12.31 4.94 -5.40
CA GLY A 185 -12.08 6.23 -4.73
C GLY A 185 -10.60 6.60 -4.60
N ASN A 186 -9.70 5.93 -5.34
CA ASN A 186 -8.28 6.25 -5.50
C ASN A 186 -7.51 6.47 -4.18
N PRO A 187 -7.39 5.44 -3.32
CA PRO A 187 -6.65 5.55 -2.07
C PRO A 187 -5.15 5.74 -2.32
N ASN A 188 -4.49 6.57 -1.50
CA ASN A 188 -3.04 6.74 -1.56
C ASN A 188 -2.26 5.60 -0.88
N ILE A 189 -2.96 4.84 -0.03
CA ILE A 189 -2.39 3.75 0.78
C ILE A 189 -3.26 2.52 0.63
N VAL A 190 -2.63 1.35 0.42
CA VAL A 190 -3.34 0.06 0.42
C VAL A 190 -2.69 -0.88 1.44
N LEU A 191 -3.51 -1.46 2.29
CA LEU A 191 -3.10 -2.42 3.31
C LEU A 191 -3.54 -3.82 2.88
N PHE A 192 -2.60 -4.74 2.77
CA PHE A 192 -2.84 -6.13 2.41
C PHE A 192 -2.62 -7.02 3.64
N ASP A 193 -3.64 -7.71 4.10
CA ASP A 193 -3.54 -8.68 5.21
C ASP A 193 -3.65 -10.11 4.66
N GLU A 194 -2.50 -10.77 4.47
CA GLU A 194 -2.36 -12.14 3.94
C GLU A 194 -3.17 -12.38 2.64
N PRO A 195 -3.05 -11.54 1.60
CA PRO A 195 -3.98 -11.54 0.46
C PRO A 195 -3.88 -12.79 -0.41
N THR A 196 -2.79 -13.56 -0.31
CA THR A 196 -2.52 -14.76 -1.11
C THR A 196 -2.71 -16.06 -0.33
N ALA A 197 -2.91 -15.99 0.98
CA ALA A 197 -2.99 -17.17 1.84
C ALA A 197 -4.04 -18.19 1.36
N GLY A 198 -3.62 -19.44 1.18
CA GLY A 198 -4.49 -20.53 0.73
C GLY A 198 -4.90 -20.48 -0.74
N LEU A 199 -4.29 -19.63 -1.57
CA LEU A 199 -4.44 -19.67 -3.03
C LEU A 199 -3.42 -20.64 -3.66
N ASP A 200 -3.79 -21.15 -4.83
CA ASP A 200 -2.85 -21.84 -5.71
C ASP A 200 -1.80 -20.85 -6.26
N PRO A 201 -0.58 -21.33 -6.61
CA PRO A 201 0.50 -20.42 -7.02
C PRO A 201 0.18 -19.51 -8.21
N PRO A 202 -0.51 -19.93 -9.29
CA PRO A 202 -0.89 -19.03 -10.37
C PRO A 202 -1.79 -17.89 -9.92
N THR A 203 -2.80 -18.18 -9.08
CA THR A 203 -3.72 -17.17 -8.56
C THR A 203 -3.02 -16.22 -7.58
N ALA A 204 -2.14 -16.74 -6.71
CA ALA A 204 -1.31 -15.91 -5.83
C ALA A 204 -0.41 -14.95 -6.64
N ARG A 205 0.16 -15.45 -7.74
CA ARG A 205 0.95 -14.64 -8.69
C ARG A 205 0.16 -13.43 -9.22
N THR A 206 -1.08 -13.64 -9.67
CA THR A 206 -1.94 -12.55 -10.16
C THR A 206 -2.16 -11.47 -9.10
N ILE A 207 -2.33 -11.86 -7.82
CA ILE A 207 -2.46 -10.88 -6.71
C ILE A 207 -1.16 -10.09 -6.52
N CYS A 208 0.00 -10.75 -6.63
CA CYS A 208 1.30 -10.07 -6.56
C CYS A 208 1.48 -9.08 -7.72
N GLU A 209 1.09 -9.43 -8.94
CA GLU A 209 1.13 -8.56 -10.12
C GLU A 209 0.26 -7.31 -9.94
N LEU A 210 -0.93 -7.45 -9.33
CA LEU A 210 -1.75 -6.29 -8.98
C LEU A 210 -1.06 -5.38 -7.95
N ALA A 211 -0.38 -5.93 -6.95
CA ALA A 211 0.39 -5.14 -5.98
C ALA A 211 1.59 -4.42 -6.63
N ILE A 212 2.30 -5.06 -7.59
CA ILE A 212 3.37 -4.44 -8.37
C ILE A 212 2.82 -3.29 -9.22
N LYS A 213 1.70 -3.51 -9.92
CA LYS A 213 1.02 -2.51 -10.75
C LYS A 213 0.61 -1.28 -9.92
N LEU A 214 0.07 -1.49 -8.73
CA LEU A 214 -0.28 -0.40 -7.80
C LEU A 214 0.94 0.41 -7.36
N ARG A 215 2.05 -0.24 -7.05
CA ARG A 215 3.29 0.42 -6.65
C ARG A 215 3.91 1.23 -7.79
N ASP A 216 4.04 0.64 -8.98
CA ASP A 216 4.89 1.17 -10.05
C ASP A 216 4.14 2.10 -11.02
N ILE A 217 2.83 1.88 -11.20
CA ILE A 217 2.01 2.64 -12.16
C ILE A 217 1.13 3.65 -11.44
N GLU A 218 0.50 3.26 -10.33
CA GLU A 218 -0.44 4.12 -9.61
C GLU A 218 0.23 4.91 -8.46
N ASP A 219 1.54 4.73 -8.21
CA ASP A 219 2.32 5.37 -7.12
C ASP A 219 1.68 5.18 -5.72
N VAL A 220 0.99 4.06 -5.51
CA VAL A 220 0.31 3.72 -4.26
C VAL A 220 1.31 3.17 -3.25
N SER A 221 1.27 3.71 -2.03
CA SER A 221 2.04 3.19 -0.91
C SER A 221 1.33 1.99 -0.29
N SER A 222 2.06 0.95 0.12
CA SER A 222 1.39 -0.22 0.70
C SER A 222 2.14 -0.86 1.87
N ILE A 223 1.36 -1.46 2.78
CA ILE A 223 1.83 -2.48 3.71
C ILE A 223 1.31 -3.82 3.22
N PHE A 224 2.20 -4.78 3.02
CA PHE A 224 1.88 -6.12 2.59
C PHE A 224 2.27 -7.12 3.69
N VAL A 225 1.29 -7.55 4.47
CA VAL A 225 1.47 -8.55 5.52
C VAL A 225 1.41 -9.94 4.90
N THR A 226 2.44 -10.75 5.11
CA THR A 226 2.46 -12.14 4.69
C THR A 226 3.48 -12.97 5.47
N HIS A 227 3.31 -14.28 5.47
CA HIS A 227 4.32 -15.24 5.91
C HIS A 227 4.89 -16.06 4.74
N GLU A 228 4.44 -15.80 3.50
CA GLU A 228 4.84 -16.52 2.30
C GLU A 228 6.00 -15.81 1.59
N MET A 229 7.16 -16.46 1.54
CA MET A 229 8.37 -15.92 0.90
C MET A 229 8.23 -15.77 -0.62
N ASN A 230 7.44 -16.60 -1.28
CA ASN A 230 7.25 -16.53 -2.74
C ASN A 230 6.65 -15.17 -3.16
N ASN A 231 5.76 -14.60 -2.35
CA ASN A 231 5.17 -13.28 -2.63
C ASN A 231 6.23 -12.19 -2.59
N LEU A 232 7.14 -12.28 -1.62
CA LEU A 232 8.26 -11.37 -1.51
C LEU A 232 9.14 -11.46 -2.77
N ASP A 233 9.47 -12.68 -3.20
CA ASP A 233 10.31 -12.90 -4.38
C ASP A 233 9.72 -12.23 -5.63
N TYR A 234 8.43 -12.37 -5.88
CA TYR A 234 7.77 -11.74 -7.02
C TYR A 234 7.78 -10.21 -6.91
N ILE A 235 7.28 -9.65 -5.81
CA ILE A 235 7.06 -8.20 -5.66
C ILE A 235 8.39 -7.44 -5.51
N SER A 236 9.45 -8.06 -4.97
CA SER A 236 10.75 -7.42 -4.78
C SER A 236 11.71 -7.58 -5.96
N SER A 237 11.46 -8.52 -6.88
CA SER A 237 12.33 -8.76 -8.04
C SER A 237 11.76 -8.22 -9.36
N GLU A 238 10.49 -7.85 -9.41
CA GLU A 238 9.81 -7.43 -10.62
C GLU A 238 9.26 -6.02 -10.52
N TYR A 239 9.11 -5.37 -11.68
CA TYR A 239 8.48 -4.07 -11.83
C TYR A 239 7.53 -4.06 -13.03
N ALA A 240 6.51 -3.19 -12.97
CA ALA A 240 5.54 -3.02 -14.04
C ALA A 240 5.86 -1.78 -14.86
N ILE A 241 5.73 -1.90 -16.20
CA ILE A 241 5.81 -0.80 -17.15
C ILE A 241 4.59 -0.78 -18.07
N ILE A 242 4.28 0.36 -18.63
CA ILE A 242 3.30 0.48 -19.69
C ILE A 242 4.06 0.50 -21.03
N ASP A 243 3.76 -0.44 -21.94
CA ASP A 243 4.34 -0.49 -23.27
C ASP A 243 3.77 0.59 -24.19
N ARG A 244 4.25 0.65 -25.43
CA ARG A 244 3.81 1.65 -26.43
C ARG A 244 2.35 1.47 -26.86
N GLU A 245 1.77 0.33 -26.63
CA GLU A 245 0.39 -0.04 -26.97
C GLU A 245 -0.57 0.20 -25.80
N GLY A 246 -0.03 0.58 -24.63
CA GLY A 246 -0.80 0.84 -23.42
C GLY A 246 -1.01 -0.39 -22.52
N ASN A 247 -0.35 -1.53 -22.83
CA ASN A 247 -0.46 -2.74 -22.04
C ASN A 247 0.54 -2.73 -20.88
N VAL A 248 0.14 -3.31 -19.74
CA VAL A 248 1.04 -3.51 -18.60
C VAL A 248 1.90 -4.73 -18.83
N GLN A 249 3.21 -4.56 -18.73
CA GLN A 249 4.20 -5.64 -18.80
C GLN A 249 5.00 -5.70 -17.50
N TYR A 250 5.38 -6.91 -17.10
CA TYR A 250 6.17 -7.16 -15.89
C TYR A 250 7.57 -7.62 -16.29
N GLU A 251 8.58 -6.93 -15.78
CA GLU A 251 9.98 -7.21 -16.08
C GLU A 251 10.78 -7.51 -14.81
N LEU A 252 11.79 -8.37 -14.93
CA LEU A 252 12.74 -8.61 -13.85
C LEU A 252 13.71 -7.42 -13.73
N ALA A 253 13.91 -6.92 -12.53
CA ALA A 253 14.78 -5.77 -12.27
C ALA A 253 16.27 -6.06 -12.57
N GLY A 254 16.67 -7.32 -12.70
CA GLY A 254 18.05 -7.71 -12.96
C GLY A 254 19.00 -7.15 -11.89
N LYS A 255 20.05 -6.42 -12.32
CA LYS A 255 21.00 -5.75 -11.41
C LYS A 255 20.55 -4.32 -11.01
N THR A 256 19.39 -3.87 -11.46
CA THR A 256 18.92 -2.47 -11.27
C THR A 256 17.85 -2.39 -10.18
N TYR A 257 18.10 -3.03 -9.04
CA TYR A 257 17.19 -3.07 -7.88
C TYR A 257 16.82 -1.69 -7.30
N CYS A 258 17.51 -0.63 -7.70
CA CYS A 258 17.18 0.73 -7.27
C CYS A 258 15.83 1.25 -7.82
N LEU A 259 15.26 0.60 -8.82
CA LEU A 259 13.95 0.94 -9.40
C LEU A 259 12.80 0.39 -8.56
N ILE A 260 13.03 -0.67 -7.76
CA ILE A 260 11.98 -1.30 -6.96
C ILE A 260 11.90 -0.65 -5.58
N ASN A 261 10.82 0.09 -5.34
CA ASN A 261 10.58 0.72 -4.06
C ASN A 261 9.92 -0.25 -3.06
N THR A 262 10.63 -1.34 -2.74
CA THR A 262 10.18 -2.37 -1.79
C THR A 262 11.17 -2.49 -0.63
N LYS A 263 10.64 -2.54 0.59
CA LYS A 263 11.40 -2.80 1.82
C LYS A 263 10.71 -3.82 2.68
N ILE A 264 11.49 -4.50 3.49
CA ILE A 264 11.06 -5.59 4.34
C ILE A 264 11.24 -5.18 5.79
N MET A 265 10.27 -5.57 6.61
CA MET A 265 10.34 -5.53 8.06
C MET A 265 9.91 -6.90 8.58
N MET A 266 10.68 -7.50 9.46
CA MET A 266 10.33 -8.75 10.12
C MET A 266 10.05 -8.50 11.60
N LEU A 267 8.85 -8.92 12.02
CA LEU A 267 8.42 -8.86 13.41
C LEU A 267 8.64 -10.22 14.12
N LEU A 268 9.20 -10.17 15.30
CA LEU A 268 9.35 -11.32 16.18
C LEU A 268 9.21 -10.91 17.65
N LYS A 269 8.28 -11.53 18.38
CA LYS A 269 8.03 -11.29 19.81
C LYS A 269 7.79 -9.80 20.16
N GLY A 270 7.13 -9.09 19.26
CA GLY A 270 6.80 -7.67 19.43
C GLY A 270 7.86 -6.69 18.93
N ASP A 271 9.08 -7.15 18.63
CA ASP A 271 10.18 -6.29 18.19
C ASP A 271 10.39 -6.37 16.67
N ILE A 272 11.02 -5.32 16.11
CA ILE A 272 11.52 -5.36 14.73
C ILE A 272 12.89 -6.05 14.73
N TRP A 273 12.93 -7.29 14.23
CA TRP A 273 14.16 -8.08 14.14
C TRP A 273 14.99 -7.81 12.89
N PHE A 274 14.34 -7.34 11.84
CA PHE A 274 15.01 -6.99 10.60
C PHE A 274 14.26 -5.85 9.91
N THR A 275 15.02 -4.96 9.30
CA THR A 275 14.53 -4.00 8.31
C THR A 275 15.58 -3.82 7.23
N GLY A 276 15.17 -3.89 5.97
CA GLY A 276 16.11 -3.81 4.85
C GLY A 276 15.48 -4.20 3.52
N ARG A 277 16.33 -4.48 2.54
CA ARG A 277 15.95 -5.03 1.23
C ARG A 277 15.99 -6.56 1.25
N GLU A 278 15.44 -7.20 0.23
CA GLU A 278 15.41 -8.65 0.11
C GLU A 278 16.82 -9.27 0.10
N GLU A 279 17.77 -8.66 -0.59
CA GLU A 279 19.17 -9.12 -0.64
C GLU A 279 19.79 -9.16 0.74
N GLU A 280 19.56 -8.13 1.56
CA GLU A 280 20.05 -8.03 2.94
C GLU A 280 19.39 -9.10 3.82
N LEU A 281 18.07 -9.36 3.62
CA LEU A 281 17.35 -10.41 4.32
C LEU A 281 17.95 -11.78 4.01
N ARG A 282 18.20 -12.09 2.71
CA ARG A 282 18.79 -13.37 2.27
C ARG A 282 20.22 -13.55 2.70
N ALA A 283 20.99 -12.46 2.81
CA ALA A 283 22.37 -12.48 3.30
C ALA A 283 22.47 -12.56 4.83
N SER A 284 21.35 -12.42 5.55
CA SER A 284 21.35 -12.44 7.01
C SER A 284 21.87 -13.76 7.58
N GLU A 285 22.75 -13.67 8.59
CA GLU A 285 23.28 -14.82 9.32
C GLU A 285 22.42 -15.25 10.52
N GLU A 286 21.40 -14.45 10.84
CA GLU A 286 20.47 -14.71 11.93
C GLU A 286 19.75 -16.05 11.76
N THR A 287 19.85 -16.91 12.76
CA THR A 287 19.31 -18.27 12.71
C THR A 287 17.80 -18.31 12.48
N TYR A 288 17.05 -17.38 13.09
CA TYR A 288 15.61 -17.29 12.94
C TYR A 288 15.22 -16.89 11.51
N ILE A 289 15.87 -15.88 10.94
CA ILE A 289 15.64 -15.40 9.57
C ILE A 289 15.92 -16.54 8.56
N ARG A 290 17.04 -17.24 8.73
CA ARG A 290 17.39 -18.39 7.88
C ARG A 290 16.37 -19.53 7.93
N LYS A 291 15.84 -19.83 9.13
CA LYS A 291 14.77 -20.82 9.28
C LYS A 291 13.48 -20.37 8.63
N PHE A 292 13.09 -19.12 8.83
CA PHE A 292 11.89 -18.53 8.24
C PHE A 292 11.94 -18.58 6.71
N ILE A 293 13.06 -18.14 6.08
CA ILE A 293 13.24 -18.16 4.63
C ILE A 293 13.19 -19.60 4.07
N ARG A 294 13.70 -20.59 4.81
CA ARG A 294 13.70 -21.99 4.37
C ARG A 294 12.39 -22.73 4.61
N GLY A 295 11.41 -22.10 5.22
CA GLY A 295 10.13 -22.73 5.55
C GLY A 295 10.23 -23.86 6.59
N LYS A 296 11.20 -23.78 7.51
CA LYS A 296 11.46 -24.81 8.53
C LYS A 296 11.33 -24.26 9.92
#